data_6a68f7dbb3da45388c180ccc4723f7ae
#
_entry.id   6a68f7dbb3da45388c180ccc4723f7ae
#
_cell.length_a   1.000
_cell.length_b   1.000
_cell.length_c   1.000
_cell.angle_alpha   90.00
_cell.angle_beta   90.00
_cell.angle_gamma   90.00
#
_symmetry.space_group_name_H-M   'P 1'
#
loop_
_entity.id
_entity.type
_entity.pdbx_description
1 polymer ?
#
loop_
_entity_poly.entity_id
_entity_poly.type
_entity_poly.pdbx_seq_one_letter_code
_entity_poly.pdbx_strand_id
1 'polypeptide(L)'
;RNIIEKYFARDKVISIEEDNDWRKEYEVRFSDGAKIDFDGNGDWIKVRSSQGAVPAELVPDTIVNQTRANYPNAIMVEVERDDRGYEIDLSDDRELRFDSSGQMVKVDD
;
A
#
# COMPACT_ATOMS: atom_id res chain seq x y z
N ARG A 1 -9.82 -2.27 7.84
CA ARG A 1 -11.13 -2.93 7.74
C ARG A 1 -12.08 -2.19 6.82
N ASN A 2 -12.27 -0.90 7.04
CA ASN A 2 -13.11 -0.10 6.16
C ASN A 2 -12.60 -0.06 4.73
N ILE A 3 -11.28 -0.17 4.53
CA ILE A 3 -10.73 -0.13 3.19
C ILE A 3 -11.09 -1.37 2.39
N ILE A 4 -11.30 -2.51 3.06
CA ILE A 4 -11.73 -3.71 2.36
C ILE A 4 -13.10 -3.49 1.73
N GLU A 5 -14.04 -2.94 2.50
CA GLU A 5 -15.39 -2.72 2.00
C GLU A 5 -15.45 -1.61 0.97
N LYS A 6 -14.60 -0.60 1.13
CA LYS A 6 -14.65 0.59 0.26
C LYS A 6 -13.94 0.39 -1.07
N TYR A 7 -12.82 -0.33 -1.07
CA TYR A 7 -11.95 -0.38 -2.25
C TYR A 7 -11.73 -1.79 -2.80
N PHE A 8 -12.10 -2.82 -2.05
CA PHE A 8 -11.81 -4.20 -2.42
C PHE A 8 -13.08 -5.03 -2.33
N ALA A 9 -13.17 -6.05 -3.16
CA ALA A 9 -14.32 -6.95 -3.16
C ALA A 9 -14.21 -7.90 -1.97
N ARG A 10 -15.07 -7.72 -0.99
CA ARG A 10 -15.07 -8.50 0.25
C ARG A 10 -15.26 -9.99 -0.02
N ASP A 11 -16.06 -10.33 -1.02
CA ASP A 11 -16.35 -11.71 -1.37
C ASP A 11 -15.15 -12.41 -2.02
N LYS A 12 -14.09 -11.68 -2.34
CA LYS A 12 -12.86 -12.24 -2.89
C LYS A 12 -11.80 -12.52 -1.83
N VAL A 13 -12.09 -12.30 -0.55
CA VAL A 13 -11.16 -12.63 0.54
C VAL A 13 -11.04 -14.15 0.63
N ILE A 14 -9.82 -14.68 0.52
CA ILE A 14 -9.58 -16.11 0.60
C ILE A 14 -8.86 -16.52 1.88
N SER A 15 -8.18 -15.60 2.57
CA SER A 15 -7.54 -15.93 3.84
C SER A 15 -7.31 -14.68 4.66
N ILE A 16 -7.31 -14.86 5.97
CA ILE A 16 -6.91 -13.86 6.94
C ILE A 16 -5.97 -14.57 7.89
N GLU A 17 -4.70 -14.14 7.91
CA GLU A 17 -3.68 -14.76 8.74
C GLU A 17 -3.20 -13.78 9.78
N GLU A 18 -2.97 -14.27 10.99
CA GLU A 18 -2.45 -13.46 12.08
C GLU A 18 -0.98 -13.82 12.28
N ASP A 19 -0.12 -12.80 12.35
CA ASP A 19 1.30 -12.96 12.60
C ASP A 19 1.59 -12.36 13.97
N ASN A 20 2.11 -13.18 14.88
CA ASN A 20 2.35 -12.77 16.26
C ASN A 20 3.82 -12.84 16.67
N ASP A 21 4.75 -12.88 15.72
CA ASP A 21 6.17 -13.12 16.02
C ASP A 21 6.67 -12.21 17.13
N TRP A 22 6.70 -10.90 16.90
CA TRP A 22 7.07 -9.94 17.93
C TRP A 22 6.17 -8.71 17.91
N ARG A 23 5.30 -8.65 16.92
CA ARG A 23 4.32 -7.57 16.77
C ARG A 23 3.10 -8.18 16.11
N LYS A 24 1.94 -7.91 16.66
CA LYS A 24 0.71 -8.46 16.12
C LYS A 24 0.36 -7.79 14.80
N GLU A 25 0.20 -8.60 13.75
CA GLU A 25 -0.19 -8.13 12.42
C GLU A 25 -1.16 -9.11 11.80
N TYR A 26 -1.95 -8.62 10.86
CA TYR A 26 -2.91 -9.43 10.14
C TYR A 26 -2.70 -9.27 8.65
N GLU A 27 -2.71 -10.38 7.93
CA GLU A 27 -2.58 -10.37 6.48
C GLU A 27 -3.88 -10.87 5.87
N VAL A 28 -4.47 -10.07 4.97
CA VAL A 28 -5.69 -10.43 4.25
C VAL A 28 -5.33 -10.63 2.79
N ARG A 29 -5.61 -11.83 2.27
CA ARG A 29 -5.35 -12.17 0.87
C ARG A 29 -6.65 -12.31 0.12
N PHE A 30 -6.64 -11.88 -1.13
CA PHE A 30 -7.81 -11.89 -2.00
C PHE A 30 -7.58 -12.85 -3.16
N SER A 31 -8.68 -13.39 -3.72
CA SER A 31 -8.60 -14.38 -4.78
C SER A 31 -7.99 -13.84 -6.08
N ASP A 32 -8.00 -12.52 -6.26
CA ASP A 32 -7.41 -11.89 -7.46
C ASP A 32 -5.92 -11.56 -7.28
N GLY A 33 -5.33 -11.92 -6.13
CA GLY A 33 -3.91 -11.67 -5.87
C GLY A 33 -3.61 -10.43 -5.05
N ALA A 34 -4.60 -9.60 -4.77
CA ALA A 34 -4.41 -8.44 -3.90
C ALA A 34 -4.12 -8.88 -2.47
N LYS A 35 -3.47 -8.01 -1.71
CA LYS A 35 -3.11 -8.31 -0.34
C LYS A 35 -3.10 -7.03 0.48
N ILE A 36 -3.58 -7.12 1.73
CA ILE A 36 -3.53 -6.01 2.67
C ILE A 36 -2.99 -6.52 4.00
N ASP A 37 -2.00 -5.82 4.55
CA ASP A 37 -1.49 -6.09 5.89
C ASP A 37 -1.99 -5.01 6.83
N PHE A 38 -2.40 -5.41 8.02
CA PHE A 38 -2.90 -4.52 9.07
C PHE A 38 -2.05 -4.70 10.32
N ASP A 39 -1.91 -3.63 11.10
CA ASP A 39 -1.29 -3.74 12.42
C ASP A 39 -2.31 -4.25 13.45
N GLY A 40 -1.86 -4.39 14.70
CA GLY A 40 -2.71 -4.91 15.76
C GLY A 40 -3.90 -4.03 16.10
N ASN A 41 -3.87 -2.77 15.70
CA ASN A 41 -4.97 -1.82 15.92
C ASN A 41 -5.99 -1.83 14.79
N GLY A 42 -5.73 -2.58 13.72
CA GLY A 42 -6.61 -2.62 12.57
C GLY A 42 -6.33 -1.56 11.53
N ASP A 43 -5.21 -0.84 11.64
CA ASP A 43 -4.78 0.14 10.64
C ASP A 43 -3.95 -0.57 9.57
N TRP A 44 -4.22 -0.25 8.30
CA TRP A 44 -3.45 -0.88 7.24
C TRP A 44 -2.01 -0.36 7.25
N ILE A 45 -1.06 -1.25 6.98
CA ILE A 45 0.36 -0.92 6.89
C ILE A 45 0.94 -1.23 5.52
N LYS A 46 0.30 -2.09 4.74
CA LYS A 46 0.72 -2.40 3.38
C LYS A 46 -0.48 -2.78 2.55
N VAL A 47 -0.56 -2.23 1.33
CA VAL A 47 -1.61 -2.56 0.36
C VAL A 47 -0.94 -2.88 -0.96
N ARG A 48 -1.23 -4.06 -1.50
CA ARG A 48 -0.76 -4.47 -2.82
C ARG A 48 -1.97 -4.73 -3.72
N SER A 49 -2.01 -4.07 -4.87
CA SER A 49 -3.08 -4.33 -5.82
C SER A 49 -2.73 -5.53 -6.69
N SER A 50 -3.75 -6.20 -7.22
CA SER A 50 -3.54 -7.31 -8.15
C SER A 50 -3.47 -6.82 -9.59
N GLN A 51 -4.29 -5.86 -9.90
CA GLN A 51 -4.39 -5.26 -11.23
C GLN A 51 -4.69 -3.79 -11.05
N GLY A 52 -3.98 -2.95 -11.82
CA GLY A 52 -4.19 -1.53 -11.73
C GLY A 52 -3.55 -0.94 -10.47
N ALA A 53 -3.93 0.27 -10.15
CA ALA A 53 -3.28 1.04 -9.10
C ALA A 53 -3.89 0.79 -7.72
N VAL A 54 -3.07 0.91 -6.69
CA VAL A 54 -3.56 1.07 -5.33
C VAL A 54 -4.45 2.32 -5.30
N PRO A 55 -5.59 2.31 -4.58
CA PRO A 55 -6.45 3.49 -4.50
C PRO A 55 -5.68 4.72 -4.03
N ALA A 56 -5.73 5.79 -4.82
CA ALA A 56 -4.98 7.01 -4.50
C ALA A 56 -5.45 7.66 -3.21
N GLU A 57 -6.70 7.43 -2.83
CA GLU A 57 -7.26 7.98 -1.60
C GLU A 57 -6.57 7.47 -0.34
N LEU A 58 -5.87 6.32 -0.44
CA LEU A 58 -5.12 5.78 0.70
C LEU A 58 -3.78 6.48 0.92
N VAL A 59 -3.36 7.30 -0.02
CA VAL A 59 -2.03 7.91 -0.03
C VAL A 59 -2.19 9.43 0.06
N PRO A 60 -1.35 10.13 0.84
CA PRO A 60 -1.43 11.60 0.89
C PRO A 60 -1.30 12.22 -0.50
N ASP A 61 -2.06 13.29 -0.74
CA ASP A 61 -2.09 13.96 -2.04
C ASP A 61 -0.71 14.42 -2.48
N THR A 62 0.12 14.90 -1.55
CA THR A 62 1.47 15.35 -1.87
C THR A 62 2.31 14.23 -2.49
N ILE A 63 2.17 13.01 -1.97
CA ILE A 63 2.90 11.86 -2.48
C ILE A 63 2.35 11.45 -3.85
N VAL A 64 1.03 11.41 -3.98
CA VAL A 64 0.40 11.05 -5.27
C VAL A 64 0.82 12.03 -6.35
N ASN A 65 0.78 13.33 -6.04
CA ASN A 65 1.12 14.36 -7.02
C ASN A 65 2.57 14.30 -7.45
N GLN A 66 3.49 14.08 -6.51
CA GLN A 66 4.91 13.94 -6.84
C GLN A 66 5.16 12.71 -7.71
N THR A 67 4.51 11.61 -7.37
CA THR A 67 4.66 10.37 -8.13
C THR A 67 4.17 10.55 -9.57
N ARG A 68 3.01 11.17 -9.73
CA ARG A 68 2.45 11.41 -11.06
C ARG A 68 3.27 12.41 -11.87
N ALA A 69 3.83 13.42 -11.20
CA ALA A 69 4.63 14.43 -11.88
C ALA A 69 5.96 13.85 -12.39
N ASN A 70 6.57 12.96 -11.62
CA ASN A 70 7.89 12.42 -11.97
C ASN A 70 7.80 11.14 -12.78
N TYR A 71 6.74 10.36 -12.62
CA TYR A 71 6.59 9.06 -13.27
C TYR A 71 5.16 8.90 -13.81
N PRO A 72 4.78 9.74 -14.79
CA PRO A 72 3.37 9.80 -15.24
C PRO A 72 2.87 8.51 -15.91
N ASN A 73 3.77 7.66 -16.39
CA ASN A 73 3.40 6.44 -17.09
C ASN A 73 3.40 5.20 -16.19
N ALA A 74 3.78 5.36 -14.91
CA ALA A 74 3.80 4.27 -13.97
C ALA A 74 2.62 4.37 -13.02
N ILE A 75 2.19 3.23 -12.48
CA ILE A 75 1.12 3.21 -11.48
C ILE A 75 1.68 2.67 -10.16
N MET A 76 1.05 3.05 -9.05
CA MET A 76 1.41 2.57 -7.73
C MET A 76 0.80 1.19 -7.53
N VAL A 77 1.66 0.16 -7.48
CA VAL A 77 1.17 -1.22 -7.34
C VAL A 77 1.23 -1.70 -5.90
N GLU A 78 2.04 -1.09 -5.07
CA GLU A 78 2.12 -1.42 -3.65
C GLU A 78 2.47 -0.18 -2.86
N VAL A 79 1.83 -0.01 -1.71
CA VAL A 79 2.08 1.11 -0.80
C VAL A 79 2.27 0.54 0.59
N GLU A 80 3.36 0.90 1.24
CA GLU A 80 3.64 0.53 2.62
C GLU A 80 3.83 1.80 3.43
N ARG A 81 3.32 1.82 4.64
CA ARG A 81 3.49 2.98 5.53
C ARG A 81 3.92 2.52 6.91
N ASP A 82 4.73 3.35 7.55
CA ASP A 82 5.14 3.16 8.93
C ASP A 82 5.28 4.54 9.57
N ASP A 83 5.84 4.60 10.78
CA ASP A 83 5.98 5.87 11.48
C ASP A 83 7.04 6.79 10.87
N ARG A 84 7.84 6.31 9.92
CA ARG A 84 8.84 7.13 9.23
C ARG A 84 8.34 7.69 7.90
N GLY A 85 7.25 7.18 7.37
CA GLY A 85 6.70 7.66 6.12
C GLY A 85 6.13 6.55 5.25
N TYR A 86 6.34 6.69 3.93
CA TYR A 86 5.71 5.81 2.95
C TYR A 86 6.75 5.25 1.99
N GLU A 87 6.51 4.02 1.56
CA GLU A 87 7.26 3.42 0.47
C GLU A 87 6.27 3.02 -0.63
N ILE A 88 6.56 3.44 -1.86
CA ILE A 88 5.68 3.21 -3.01
C ILE A 88 6.43 2.37 -4.04
N ASP A 89 5.86 1.23 -4.42
CA ASP A 89 6.39 0.43 -5.52
C ASP A 89 5.59 0.73 -6.77
N LEU A 90 6.29 1.01 -7.85
CA LEU A 90 5.68 1.36 -9.14
C LEU A 90 5.70 0.17 -10.10
N SER A 91 4.85 0.24 -11.10
CA SER A 91 4.70 -0.81 -12.10
C SER A 91 5.94 -1.02 -12.95
N ASP A 92 6.88 -0.06 -12.97
CA ASP A 92 8.15 -0.16 -13.70
C ASP A 92 9.30 -0.60 -12.80
N ASP A 93 9.00 -1.20 -11.65
CA ASP A 93 9.95 -1.73 -10.68
C ASP A 93 10.73 -0.69 -9.89
N ARG A 94 10.36 0.59 -9.99
CA ARG A 94 10.94 1.61 -9.12
C ARG A 94 10.33 1.55 -7.73
N GLU A 95 11.14 1.83 -6.73
CA GLU A 95 10.69 2.04 -5.35
C GLU A 95 10.95 3.48 -4.97
N LEU A 96 9.92 4.16 -4.48
CA LEU A 96 10.02 5.54 -4.02
C LEU A 96 9.83 5.57 -2.52
N ARG A 97 10.67 6.32 -1.82
CA ARG A 97 10.50 6.48 -0.39
C ARG A 97 10.24 7.94 -0.06
N PHE A 98 9.23 8.15 0.80
CA PHE A 98 8.81 9.49 1.24
C PHE A 98 8.88 9.54 2.76
N ASP A 99 9.29 10.68 3.31
CA ASP A 99 9.29 10.87 4.75
C ASP A 99 7.87 11.18 5.25
N SER A 100 7.73 11.33 6.56
CA SER A 100 6.41 11.54 7.17
C SER A 100 5.78 12.88 6.79
N SER A 101 6.56 13.83 6.27
CA SER A 101 6.03 15.10 5.78
C SER A 101 5.62 15.04 4.31
N GLY A 102 5.86 13.91 3.64
CA GLY A 102 5.47 13.73 2.25
C GLY A 102 6.52 14.12 1.24
N GLN A 103 7.78 14.27 1.67
CA GLN A 103 8.87 14.61 0.74
C GLN A 103 9.59 13.35 0.29
N MET A 104 9.90 13.29 -1.00
CA MET A 104 10.63 12.15 -1.56
C MET A 104 12.08 12.20 -1.08
N VAL A 105 12.53 11.11 -0.46
CA VAL A 105 13.88 11.05 0.11
C VAL A 105 14.76 10.01 -0.58
N LYS A 106 14.18 9.11 -1.37
CA LYS A 106 14.98 8.08 -2.04
C LYS A 106 14.21 7.50 -3.23
N VAL A 107 14.95 7.18 -4.28
CA VAL A 107 14.43 6.45 -5.44
C VAL A 107 15.37 5.29 -5.72
N ASP A 108 14.83 4.06 -5.74
CA ASP A 108 15.57 2.87 -6.15
C ASP A 108 15.00 2.39 -7.48
N ASP A 109 15.90 2.13 -8.42
CA ASP A 109 15.52 1.63 -9.74
C ASP A 109 15.59 0.10 -9.81
#